data_1df14128ba542579152fadc601227cf3
#
_entry.id   1df14128ba542579152fadc601227cf3
#
_cell.length_a   1.000
_cell.length_b   1.000
_cell.length_c   1.000
_cell.angle_alpha   90.00
_cell.angle_beta   90.00
_cell.angle_gamma   90.00
#
_symmetry.space_group_name_H-M   'P 1'
#
loop_
_entity.id
_entity.type
_entity.pdbx_description
1 polymer ?
#
loop_
_entity_poly.entity_id
_entity_poly.type
_entity_poly.pdbx_seq_one_letter_code
_entity_poly.pdbx_strand_id
1 'polypeptide(L)'
;MEMKYWEKIAPNYETEIFDVLHNDKSGKIVKAIHQFANKKKSVIDIGCAVGKWMPVLAPIFKTVKAIDISAKNLAIAEKKYKKYDNISYECVDMSAAKLKPQKYDCAICINAILTESLKKRDLFFKHMSSFIKKGGDLVLVVPSLESKLFSHIIANKWNVDDAKKDIAPTGKRAISQIRFIKDGVTDIDDVPTKHFLKEELELLLTLAGFEVEKIEKIKYKWSTEFHKPPSWLKHPQPWDWMVKAKKK
;
A
#
# COMPACT_ATOMS: atom_id res chain seq x y z
N MET A 1 10.38 -6.18 4.32
CA MET A 1 11.22 -5.30 3.49
C MET A 1 12.00 -4.36 4.40
N GLU A 2 13.28 -4.18 4.10
CA GLU A 2 14.22 -3.42 4.92
C GLU A 2 14.54 -2.08 4.26
N MET A 3 14.97 -1.08 5.03
CA MET A 3 15.39 0.24 4.53
C MET A 3 16.36 0.13 3.35
N LYS A 4 17.34 -0.79 3.43
CA LYS A 4 18.35 -1.02 2.36
C LYS A 4 17.71 -1.36 1.00
N TYR A 5 16.60 -2.09 0.99
CA TYR A 5 15.86 -2.42 -0.24
C TYR A 5 15.30 -1.14 -0.88
N TRP A 6 14.61 -0.30 -0.11
CA TRP A 6 14.00 0.93 -0.59
C TRP A 6 15.04 1.97 -1.04
N GLU A 7 16.18 2.05 -0.33
CA GLU A 7 17.31 2.87 -0.73
C GLU A 7 17.93 2.44 -2.07
N LYS A 8 17.97 1.12 -2.33
CA LYS A 8 18.51 0.55 -3.57
C LYS A 8 17.62 0.86 -4.78
N ILE A 9 16.30 0.72 -4.63
CA ILE A 9 15.37 0.90 -5.76
C ILE A 9 14.96 2.35 -5.99
N ALA A 10 15.24 3.27 -5.07
CA ALA A 10 14.82 4.66 -5.16
C ALA A 10 15.10 5.33 -6.52
N PRO A 11 16.26 5.16 -7.18
CA PRO A 11 16.50 5.75 -8.51
C PRO A 11 15.54 5.26 -9.60
N ASN A 12 15.06 4.02 -9.49
CA ASN A 12 14.18 3.36 -10.46
C ASN A 12 12.76 3.14 -9.93
N TYR A 13 12.41 3.80 -8.82
CA TYR A 13 11.14 3.57 -8.12
C TYR A 13 9.91 3.62 -9.06
N GLU A 14 9.88 4.57 -9.98
CA GLU A 14 8.74 4.79 -10.87
C GLU A 14 8.55 3.66 -11.90
N THR A 15 9.60 2.93 -12.23
CA THR A 15 9.59 1.81 -13.19
C THR A 15 9.47 0.45 -12.53
N GLU A 16 9.97 0.31 -11.29
CA GLU A 16 10.01 -0.98 -10.59
C GLU A 16 8.82 -1.20 -9.65
N ILE A 17 8.22 -0.09 -9.14
CA ILE A 17 7.14 -0.20 -8.14
C ILE A 17 5.78 0.09 -8.76
N PHE A 18 4.84 -0.81 -8.46
CA PHE A 18 3.46 -0.71 -8.91
C PHE A 18 2.82 0.62 -8.55
N ASP A 19 2.30 1.32 -9.56
CA ASP A 19 1.68 2.63 -9.42
C ASP A 19 0.18 2.52 -9.17
N VAL A 20 -0.20 2.50 -7.90
CA VAL A 20 -1.61 2.43 -7.47
C VAL A 20 -2.42 3.62 -7.97
N LEU A 21 -1.84 4.84 -7.92
CA LEU A 21 -2.53 6.06 -8.38
C LEU A 21 -2.86 5.99 -9.87
N HIS A 22 -1.90 5.57 -10.69
CA HIS A 22 -2.12 5.42 -12.13
C HIS A 22 -3.11 4.29 -12.47
N ASN A 23 -3.12 3.21 -11.68
CA ASN A 23 -3.92 2.01 -11.95
C ASN A 23 -5.32 2.04 -11.32
N ASP A 24 -5.62 2.93 -10.36
CA ASP A 24 -7.00 3.17 -9.89
C ASP A 24 -7.81 3.95 -10.93
N LYS A 25 -8.18 3.29 -12.02
CA LYS A 25 -8.98 3.91 -13.10
C LYS A 25 -10.35 4.39 -12.66
N SER A 26 -10.84 3.90 -11.53
CA SER A 26 -12.11 4.33 -10.93
C SER A 26 -11.98 5.60 -10.10
N GLY A 27 -10.77 5.99 -9.75
CA GLY A 27 -10.46 7.13 -8.89
C GLY A 27 -11.00 7.01 -7.47
N LYS A 28 -11.22 5.79 -6.98
CA LYS A 28 -11.83 5.55 -5.66
C LYS A 28 -11.00 6.10 -4.53
N ILE A 29 -9.66 5.93 -4.60
CA ILE A 29 -8.76 6.42 -3.56
C ILE A 29 -8.80 7.94 -3.50
N VAL A 30 -8.70 8.61 -4.64
CA VAL A 30 -8.81 10.08 -4.74
C VAL A 30 -10.16 10.55 -4.21
N LYS A 31 -11.27 9.91 -4.61
CA LYS A 31 -12.62 10.21 -4.10
C LYS A 31 -12.71 10.03 -2.58
N ALA A 32 -12.12 8.96 -2.03
CA ALA A 32 -12.11 8.71 -0.60
C ALA A 32 -11.35 9.82 0.15
N ILE A 33 -10.20 10.26 -0.36
CA ILE A 33 -9.41 11.35 0.22
C ILE A 33 -10.22 12.66 0.18
N HIS A 34 -10.86 12.98 -0.94
CA HIS A 34 -11.66 14.20 -1.08
C HIS A 34 -12.85 14.28 -0.11
N GLN A 35 -13.39 13.15 0.37
CA GLN A 35 -14.52 13.15 1.31
C GLN A 35 -14.19 13.77 2.68
N PHE A 36 -12.92 13.71 3.11
CA PHE A 36 -12.49 14.29 4.38
C PHE A 36 -11.51 15.45 4.22
N ALA A 37 -11.05 15.72 3.00
CA ALA A 37 -10.09 16.79 2.72
C ALA A 37 -10.67 18.17 3.02
N ASN A 38 -9.82 19.04 3.62
CA ASN A 38 -10.19 20.42 3.95
C ASN A 38 -8.93 21.27 4.08
N LYS A 39 -8.96 22.50 3.56
CA LYS A 39 -7.88 23.50 3.67
C LYS A 39 -7.54 23.93 5.10
N LYS A 40 -8.32 23.51 6.10
CA LYS A 40 -8.02 23.75 7.53
C LYS A 40 -7.38 22.52 8.20
N LYS A 41 -7.40 21.35 7.54
CA LYS A 41 -6.89 20.08 8.08
C LYS A 41 -5.44 19.81 7.66
N SER A 42 -4.72 19.12 8.53
CA SER A 42 -3.41 18.53 8.28
C SER A 42 -3.55 17.06 7.85
N VAL A 43 -2.71 16.61 6.94
CA VAL A 43 -2.64 15.20 6.52
C VAL A 43 -1.21 14.68 6.64
N ILE A 44 -1.09 13.38 7.00
CA ILE A 44 0.17 12.65 6.93
C ILE A 44 0.07 11.57 5.85
N ASP A 45 1.08 11.52 4.96
CA ASP A 45 1.30 10.44 3.98
C ASP A 45 2.37 9.50 4.52
N ILE A 46 1.95 8.31 4.95
CA ILE A 46 2.78 7.31 5.62
C ILE A 46 3.31 6.32 4.58
N GLY A 47 4.64 6.33 4.36
CA GLY A 47 5.27 5.59 3.26
C GLY A 47 5.10 6.31 1.93
N CYS A 48 5.38 7.60 1.91
CA CYS A 48 5.14 8.46 0.75
C CYS A 48 6.03 8.15 -0.47
N ALA A 49 7.11 7.40 -0.27
CA ALA A 49 8.11 7.08 -1.28
C ALA A 49 8.57 8.33 -2.07
N VAL A 50 8.54 8.29 -3.40
CA VAL A 50 8.91 9.44 -4.27
C VAL A 50 7.78 10.49 -4.39
N GLY A 51 6.77 10.44 -3.51
CA GLY A 51 5.77 11.49 -3.34
C GLY A 51 4.65 11.50 -4.39
N LYS A 52 4.28 10.36 -4.98
CA LYS A 52 3.25 10.30 -6.04
C LYS A 52 1.90 10.94 -5.65
N TRP A 53 1.57 10.95 -4.34
CA TRP A 53 0.32 11.52 -3.83
C TRP A 53 0.39 13.01 -3.53
N MET A 54 1.58 13.65 -3.56
CA MET A 54 1.74 15.07 -3.26
C MET A 54 0.89 15.99 -4.15
N PRO A 55 0.76 15.76 -5.49
CA PRO A 55 -0.13 16.57 -6.33
C PRO A 55 -1.62 16.48 -6.00
N VAL A 56 -2.04 15.40 -5.35
CA VAL A 56 -3.42 15.21 -4.87
C VAL A 56 -3.62 15.90 -3.54
N LEU A 57 -2.66 15.76 -2.61
CA LEU A 57 -2.80 16.19 -1.22
C LEU A 57 -2.53 17.69 -1.03
N ALA A 58 -1.45 18.22 -1.59
CA ALA A 58 -1.02 19.59 -1.36
C ALA A 58 -2.10 20.64 -1.72
N PRO A 59 -2.85 20.48 -2.84
CA PRO A 59 -3.89 21.44 -3.20
C PRO A 59 -5.10 21.45 -2.27
N ILE A 60 -5.36 20.41 -1.48
CA ILE A 60 -6.64 20.23 -0.75
C ILE A 60 -6.49 20.23 0.78
N PHE A 61 -5.25 20.14 1.30
CA PHE A 61 -4.98 20.22 2.73
C PHE A 61 -4.22 21.51 3.12
N LYS A 62 -4.31 21.89 4.40
CA LYS A 62 -3.54 23.02 4.97
C LYS A 62 -2.05 22.68 4.97
N THR A 63 -1.69 21.50 5.48
CA THR A 63 -0.32 21.01 5.56
C THR A 63 -0.28 19.52 5.23
N VAL A 64 0.78 19.10 4.57
CA VAL A 64 1.08 17.71 4.25
C VAL A 64 2.38 17.33 4.92
N LYS A 65 2.36 16.29 5.76
CA LYS A 65 3.55 15.64 6.28
C LYS A 65 3.79 14.37 5.48
N ALA A 66 4.90 14.28 4.78
CA ALA A 66 5.30 13.11 4.01
C ALA A 66 6.41 12.37 4.77
N ILE A 67 6.18 11.11 5.11
CA ILE A 67 7.18 10.29 5.80
C ILE A 67 7.47 9.01 5.02
N ASP A 68 8.74 8.61 5.01
CA ASP A 68 9.21 7.36 4.41
C ASP A 68 10.45 6.84 5.14
N ILE A 69 10.72 5.54 5.04
CA ILE A 69 11.91 4.93 5.63
C ILE A 69 13.18 5.22 4.81
N SER A 70 13.04 5.57 3.52
CA SER A 70 14.14 5.86 2.59
C SER A 70 14.39 7.35 2.48
N ALA A 71 15.56 7.79 2.92
CA ALA A 71 16.01 9.17 2.75
C ALA A 71 16.18 9.54 1.26
N LYS A 72 16.57 8.57 0.41
CA LYS A 72 16.69 8.79 -1.04
C LYS A 72 15.35 9.04 -1.70
N ASN A 73 14.32 8.25 -1.35
CA ASN A 73 12.96 8.48 -1.83
C ASN A 73 12.47 9.89 -1.47
N LEU A 74 12.70 10.30 -0.21
CA LEU A 74 12.31 11.62 0.25
C LEU A 74 13.05 12.75 -0.49
N ALA A 75 14.35 12.61 -0.73
CA ALA A 75 15.12 13.60 -1.49
C ALA A 75 14.58 13.75 -2.95
N ILE A 76 14.18 12.64 -3.58
CA ILE A 76 13.53 12.67 -4.90
C ILE A 76 12.17 13.38 -4.81
N ALA A 77 11.34 13.04 -3.81
CA ALA A 77 10.03 13.65 -3.62
C ALA A 77 10.15 15.17 -3.37
N GLU A 78 11.02 15.59 -2.47
CA GLU A 78 11.26 17.00 -2.14
C GLU A 78 11.69 17.82 -3.36
N LYS A 79 12.66 17.30 -4.13
CA LYS A 79 13.12 17.94 -5.37
C LYS A 79 12.00 18.03 -6.40
N LYS A 80 11.21 16.96 -6.57
CA LYS A 80 10.15 16.86 -7.58
C LYS A 80 8.97 17.81 -7.28
N TYR A 81 8.63 17.96 -6.00
CA TYR A 81 7.45 18.70 -5.57
C TYR A 81 7.75 20.00 -4.83
N LYS A 82 8.96 20.58 -5.03
CA LYS A 82 9.41 21.85 -4.44
C LYS A 82 8.49 23.04 -4.68
N LYS A 83 7.58 22.96 -5.65
CA LYS A 83 6.59 24.00 -5.94
C LYS A 83 5.47 24.12 -4.89
N TYR A 84 5.32 23.13 -4.02
CA TYR A 84 4.34 23.15 -2.93
C TYR A 84 5.04 23.53 -1.63
N ASP A 85 4.64 24.65 -1.04
CA ASP A 85 5.21 25.24 0.19
C ASP A 85 4.64 24.62 1.47
N ASN A 86 3.54 23.86 1.34
CA ASN A 86 2.82 23.25 2.45
C ASN A 86 3.18 21.79 2.71
N ILE A 87 4.26 21.25 2.10
CA ILE A 87 4.73 19.88 2.30
C ILE A 87 6.00 19.90 3.16
N SER A 88 6.05 19.03 4.16
CA SER A 88 7.28 18.75 4.92
C SER A 88 7.62 17.26 4.85
N TYR A 89 8.91 16.95 4.74
CA TYR A 89 9.43 15.60 4.58
C TYR A 89 10.21 15.16 5.82
N GLU A 90 10.12 13.87 6.20
CA GLU A 90 10.86 13.33 7.33
C GLU A 90 11.13 11.83 7.14
N CYS A 91 12.39 11.42 7.38
CA CYS A 91 12.78 10.01 7.33
C CYS A 91 12.36 9.32 8.63
N VAL A 92 11.37 8.40 8.53
CA VAL A 92 10.78 7.73 9.70
C VAL A 92 10.62 6.24 9.41
N ASP A 93 11.18 5.40 10.28
CA ASP A 93 10.88 3.97 10.30
C ASP A 93 9.65 3.71 11.19
N MET A 94 8.51 3.45 10.58
CA MET A 94 7.26 3.14 11.28
C MET A 94 7.30 1.85 12.10
N SER A 95 8.34 1.02 11.92
CA SER A 95 8.59 -0.18 12.72
C SER A 95 9.60 0.02 13.85
N ALA A 96 10.10 1.23 14.06
CA ALA A 96 11.03 1.55 15.15
C ALA A 96 10.39 1.32 16.52
N ALA A 97 11.18 0.96 17.54
CA ALA A 97 10.67 0.66 18.86
C ALA A 97 10.00 1.86 19.57
N LYS A 98 10.49 3.07 19.28
CA LYS A 98 9.95 4.32 19.86
C LYS A 98 9.86 5.40 18.78
N LEU A 99 8.68 6.00 18.64
CA LEU A 99 8.44 7.19 17.85
C LEU A 99 7.80 8.28 18.73
N LYS A 100 8.04 9.54 18.38
CA LYS A 100 7.36 10.70 19.00
C LYS A 100 6.32 11.21 18.01
N PRO A 101 5.05 10.76 18.09
CA PRO A 101 4.05 11.10 17.08
C PRO A 101 3.58 12.55 17.25
N GLN A 102 3.65 13.31 16.17
CA GLN A 102 2.82 14.50 15.99
C GLN A 102 1.47 14.05 15.42
N LYS A 103 0.35 14.61 15.90
CA LYS A 103 -1.00 14.18 15.50
C LYS A 103 -1.54 15.00 14.35
N TYR A 104 -2.10 14.33 13.35
CA TYR A 104 -2.71 14.88 12.14
C TYR A 104 -4.21 14.65 12.11
N ASP A 105 -4.95 15.48 11.38
CA ASP A 105 -6.39 15.35 11.23
C ASP A 105 -6.76 14.16 10.33
N CYS A 106 -5.87 13.84 9.37
CA CYS A 106 -6.06 12.77 8.41
C CYS A 106 -4.75 12.03 8.15
N ALA A 107 -4.84 10.76 7.76
CA ALA A 107 -3.71 9.99 7.25
C ALA A 107 -4.07 9.23 5.97
N ILE A 108 -3.10 9.08 5.09
CA ILE A 108 -3.11 8.09 4.03
C ILE A 108 -1.91 7.15 4.20
N CYS A 109 -2.10 5.89 3.84
CA CYS A 109 -1.05 4.88 3.84
C CYS A 109 -1.30 3.91 2.68
N ILE A 110 -0.54 4.02 1.60
CA ILE A 110 -0.79 3.32 0.35
C ILE A 110 0.36 2.35 0.08
N ASN A 111 0.09 1.04 0.20
CA ASN A 111 1.05 -0.04 -0.02
C ASN A 111 2.39 0.15 0.72
N ALA A 112 2.34 0.61 1.98
CA ALA A 112 3.53 0.83 2.80
C ALA A 112 3.73 -0.25 3.89
N ILE A 113 2.68 -1.00 4.30
CA ILE A 113 2.76 -2.04 5.32
C ILE A 113 3.00 -3.39 4.62
N LEU A 114 4.19 -3.61 4.09
CA LEU A 114 4.52 -4.76 3.24
C LEU A 114 5.49 -5.76 3.89
N THR A 115 6.07 -5.46 5.05
CA THR A 115 7.08 -6.30 5.72
C THR A 115 6.53 -7.67 6.12
N GLU A 116 7.32 -8.72 5.93
CA GLU A 116 7.04 -10.09 6.38
C GLU A 116 7.02 -10.23 7.91
N SER A 117 7.69 -9.34 8.64
CA SER A 117 7.82 -9.40 10.09
C SER A 117 6.54 -8.99 10.80
N LEU A 118 5.87 -9.92 11.48
CA LEU A 118 4.68 -9.66 12.30
C LEU A 118 4.95 -8.55 13.33
N LYS A 119 6.03 -8.63 14.08
CA LYS A 119 6.41 -7.63 15.09
C LYS A 119 6.53 -6.22 14.50
N LYS A 120 7.13 -6.08 13.30
CA LYS A 120 7.24 -4.80 12.62
C LYS A 120 5.88 -4.28 12.17
N ARG A 121 4.98 -5.16 11.68
CA ARG A 121 3.61 -4.78 11.30
C ARG A 121 2.80 -4.30 12.50
N ASP A 122 2.88 -4.99 13.65
CA ASP A 122 2.18 -4.59 14.88
C ASP A 122 2.62 -3.19 15.33
N LEU A 123 3.93 -2.92 15.31
CA LEU A 123 4.46 -1.58 15.61
C LEU A 123 3.97 -0.55 14.61
N PHE A 124 3.93 -0.88 13.32
CA PHE A 124 3.46 0.01 12.26
C PHE A 124 1.99 0.41 12.48
N PHE A 125 1.09 -0.54 12.72
CA PHE A 125 -0.33 -0.25 13.02
C PHE A 125 -0.48 0.61 14.29
N LYS A 126 0.26 0.29 15.35
CA LYS A 126 0.29 1.06 16.58
C LYS A 126 0.73 2.50 16.35
N HIS A 127 1.83 2.71 15.61
CA HIS A 127 2.34 4.03 15.31
C HIS A 127 1.41 4.79 14.36
N MET A 128 0.90 4.16 13.30
CA MET A 128 -0.08 4.76 12.40
C MET A 128 -1.28 5.32 13.18
N SER A 129 -1.81 4.53 14.13
CA SER A 129 -2.87 4.98 15.03
C SER A 129 -2.47 6.19 15.87
N SER A 130 -1.23 6.24 16.37
CA SER A 130 -0.74 7.31 17.25
C SER A 130 -0.53 8.64 16.52
N PHE A 131 -0.32 8.63 15.20
CA PHE A 131 -0.18 9.82 14.38
C PHE A 131 -1.53 10.49 14.02
N ILE A 132 -2.66 9.87 14.34
CA ILE A 132 -3.97 10.37 13.97
C ILE A 132 -4.70 10.90 15.21
N LYS A 133 -5.31 12.07 15.11
CA LYS A 133 -6.15 12.65 16.18
C LYS A 133 -7.39 11.79 16.39
N LYS A 134 -7.95 11.81 17.60
CA LYS A 134 -9.28 11.25 17.85
C LYS A 134 -10.30 11.89 16.89
N GLY A 135 -11.15 11.07 16.26
CA GLY A 135 -12.08 11.49 15.21
C GLY A 135 -11.42 11.75 13.84
N GLY A 136 -10.10 11.57 13.71
CA GLY A 136 -9.38 11.75 12.45
C GLY A 136 -9.60 10.60 11.46
N ASP A 137 -9.42 10.89 10.18
CA ASP A 137 -9.73 10.00 9.08
C ASP A 137 -8.49 9.24 8.58
N LEU A 138 -8.67 7.97 8.16
CA LEU A 138 -7.64 7.14 7.56
C LEU A 138 -8.13 6.57 6.22
N VAL A 139 -7.28 6.68 5.19
CA VAL A 139 -7.35 5.84 3.99
C VAL A 139 -6.12 4.95 3.96
N LEU A 140 -6.36 3.64 4.04
CA LEU A 140 -5.34 2.61 3.96
C LEU A 140 -5.56 1.79 2.68
N VAL A 141 -4.50 1.55 1.89
CA VAL A 141 -4.51 0.60 0.77
C VAL A 141 -3.43 -0.44 1.00
N VAL A 142 -3.78 -1.71 0.85
CA VAL A 142 -2.85 -2.83 1.03
C VAL A 142 -3.13 -3.95 0.03
N PRO A 143 -2.12 -4.76 -0.34
CA PRO A 143 -2.30 -5.91 -1.22
C PRO A 143 -3.30 -6.93 -0.63
N SER A 144 -4.19 -7.46 -1.49
CA SER A 144 -5.19 -8.46 -1.11
C SER A 144 -4.64 -9.88 -1.24
N LEU A 145 -4.73 -10.66 -0.15
CA LEU A 145 -4.38 -12.08 -0.17
C LEU A 145 -5.34 -12.89 -1.04
N GLU A 146 -6.64 -12.57 -0.99
CA GLU A 146 -7.65 -13.22 -1.83
C GLU A 146 -7.39 -12.96 -3.32
N SER A 147 -6.98 -11.74 -3.69
CA SER A 147 -6.60 -11.41 -5.06
C SER A 147 -5.36 -12.18 -5.50
N LYS A 148 -4.34 -12.27 -4.64
CA LYS A 148 -3.12 -13.02 -4.93
C LYS A 148 -3.39 -14.50 -5.14
N LEU A 149 -4.18 -15.12 -4.26
CA LEU A 149 -4.61 -16.52 -4.40
C LEU A 149 -5.41 -16.72 -5.68
N PHE A 150 -6.31 -15.80 -6.01
CA PHE A 150 -7.09 -15.86 -7.24
C PHE A 150 -6.21 -15.79 -8.50
N SER A 151 -5.22 -14.87 -8.54
CA SER A 151 -4.25 -14.79 -9.63
C SER A 151 -3.46 -16.10 -9.79
N HIS A 152 -3.05 -16.74 -8.69
CA HIS A 152 -2.40 -18.05 -8.72
C HIS A 152 -3.30 -19.15 -9.27
N ILE A 153 -4.58 -19.17 -8.89
CA ILE A 153 -5.54 -20.16 -9.44
C ILE A 153 -5.69 -19.98 -10.94
N ILE A 154 -5.81 -18.74 -11.43
CA ILE A 154 -5.90 -18.44 -12.86
C ILE A 154 -4.64 -18.91 -13.58
N ALA A 155 -3.46 -18.54 -13.09
CA ALA A 155 -2.19 -18.94 -13.68
C ALA A 155 -2.05 -20.45 -13.81
N ASN A 156 -2.40 -21.19 -12.75
CA ASN A 156 -2.27 -22.65 -12.72
C ASN A 156 -3.32 -23.37 -13.57
N LYS A 157 -4.60 -22.96 -13.47
CA LYS A 157 -5.70 -23.68 -14.12
C LYS A 157 -5.74 -23.49 -15.64
N TRP A 158 -5.34 -22.31 -16.12
CA TRP A 158 -5.42 -21.96 -17.54
C TRP A 158 -4.06 -21.75 -18.19
N ASN A 159 -2.96 -22.16 -17.55
CA ASN A 159 -1.59 -21.95 -18.05
C ASN A 159 -1.36 -20.51 -18.54
N VAL A 160 -1.83 -19.53 -17.80
CA VAL A 160 -1.57 -18.12 -18.09
C VAL A 160 -0.15 -17.84 -17.66
N ASP A 161 0.74 -17.61 -18.63
CA ASP A 161 2.15 -17.37 -18.36
C ASP A 161 2.35 -16.10 -17.55
N ASP A 162 3.03 -16.24 -16.43
CA ASP A 162 3.81 -15.18 -15.84
C ASP A 162 5.04 -14.98 -16.75
N ALA A 163 5.21 -13.81 -17.33
CA ALA A 163 6.21 -13.51 -18.38
C ALA A 163 7.66 -13.88 -18.05
N LYS A 164 7.96 -14.20 -16.81
CA LYS A 164 9.31 -14.53 -16.35
C LYS A 164 9.61 -16.03 -16.36
N LYS A 165 8.64 -16.91 -16.67
CA LYS A 165 8.83 -18.37 -16.56
C LYS A 165 8.04 -19.12 -17.65
N ASP A 166 8.75 -19.56 -18.68
CA ASP A 166 8.24 -20.47 -19.75
C ASP A 166 7.78 -21.86 -19.26
N ILE A 167 7.52 -22.04 -17.98
CA ILE A 167 7.18 -23.32 -17.38
C ILE A 167 5.87 -23.18 -16.61
N ALA A 168 4.82 -23.81 -17.12
CA ALA A 168 3.56 -23.99 -16.38
C ALA A 168 3.86 -24.61 -15.00
N PRO A 169 3.39 -24.01 -13.90
CA PRO A 169 3.65 -24.56 -12.58
C PRO A 169 2.99 -25.93 -12.45
N THR A 170 3.79 -26.96 -12.20
CA THR A 170 3.25 -28.29 -11.85
C THR A 170 2.49 -28.19 -10.53
N GLY A 171 1.50 -29.08 -10.30
CA GLY A 171 0.74 -29.12 -9.05
C GLY A 171 1.61 -29.15 -7.80
N LYS A 172 2.79 -29.80 -7.85
CA LYS A 172 3.79 -29.80 -6.76
C LYS A 172 4.34 -28.40 -6.47
N ARG A 173 4.57 -27.57 -7.50
CA ARG A 173 5.06 -26.20 -7.34
C ARG A 173 3.97 -25.27 -6.82
N ALA A 174 2.73 -25.41 -7.31
CA ALA A 174 1.59 -24.67 -6.76
C ALA A 174 1.38 -24.98 -5.28
N ILE A 175 1.44 -26.25 -4.87
CA ILE A 175 1.35 -26.68 -3.47
C ILE A 175 2.53 -26.14 -2.66
N SER A 176 3.76 -26.13 -3.19
CA SER A 176 4.92 -25.56 -2.50
C SER A 176 4.76 -24.06 -2.27
N GLN A 177 4.25 -23.32 -3.24
CA GLN A 177 3.98 -21.90 -3.11
C GLN A 177 2.90 -21.61 -2.04
N ILE A 178 1.84 -22.44 -1.98
CA ILE A 178 0.81 -22.34 -0.92
C ILE A 178 1.40 -22.64 0.47
N ARG A 179 2.37 -23.55 0.58
CA ARG A 179 3.05 -23.85 1.86
C ARG A 179 3.85 -22.68 2.42
N PHE A 180 4.24 -21.71 1.58
CA PHE A 180 4.93 -20.48 2.00
C PHE A 180 3.99 -19.33 2.38
N ILE A 181 2.67 -19.48 2.26
CA ILE A 181 1.71 -18.47 2.76
C ILE A 181 1.63 -18.59 4.29
N LYS A 182 2.72 -18.22 4.94
CA LYS A 182 2.73 -18.03 6.38
C LYS A 182 2.30 -16.60 6.66
N ASP A 183 1.22 -16.45 7.44
CA ASP A 183 0.77 -15.14 7.89
C ASP A 183 0.45 -14.16 6.72
N GLY A 184 -0.03 -14.70 5.59
CA GLY A 184 -0.34 -13.92 4.38
C GLY A 184 0.88 -13.36 3.64
N VAL A 185 2.08 -13.84 3.93
CA VAL A 185 3.30 -13.42 3.22
C VAL A 185 3.48 -14.27 1.96
N THR A 186 3.57 -13.62 0.82
CA THR A 186 3.89 -14.23 -0.47
C THR A 186 4.95 -13.41 -1.20
N ASP A 187 5.63 -14.01 -2.19
CA ASP A 187 6.64 -13.29 -2.94
C ASP A 187 6.03 -12.45 -4.07
N ILE A 188 6.53 -11.21 -4.20
CA ILE A 188 6.37 -10.36 -5.37
C ILE A 188 7.77 -10.10 -5.89
N ASP A 189 8.09 -10.55 -7.11
CA ASP A 189 9.41 -10.39 -7.72
C ASP A 189 10.57 -10.82 -6.79
N ASP A 190 10.42 -12.00 -6.15
CA ASP A 190 11.34 -12.58 -5.18
C ASP A 190 11.50 -11.78 -3.88
N VAL A 191 10.57 -10.86 -3.59
CA VAL A 191 10.53 -10.08 -2.34
C VAL A 191 9.37 -10.54 -1.47
N PRO A 192 9.62 -11.09 -0.25
CA PRO A 192 8.55 -11.44 0.69
C PRO A 192 7.68 -10.24 1.03
N THR A 193 6.40 -10.34 0.67
CA THR A 193 5.44 -9.24 0.77
C THR A 193 4.18 -9.68 1.49
N LYS A 194 3.78 -8.96 2.53
CA LYS A 194 2.53 -9.19 3.25
C LYS A 194 1.34 -8.81 2.37
N HIS A 195 0.40 -9.73 2.24
CA HIS A 195 -0.93 -9.54 1.70
C HIS A 195 -1.95 -9.74 2.82
N PHE A 196 -3.05 -9.04 2.78
CA PHE A 196 -4.05 -9.01 3.85
C PHE A 196 -5.38 -9.61 3.40
N LEU A 197 -6.01 -10.39 4.31
CA LEU A 197 -7.44 -10.71 4.19
C LEU A 197 -8.30 -9.51 4.58
N LYS A 198 -9.50 -9.44 4.03
CA LYS A 198 -10.46 -8.38 4.38
C LYS A 198 -10.78 -8.37 5.88
N GLU A 199 -11.09 -9.55 6.42
CA GLU A 199 -11.46 -9.74 7.83
C GLU A 199 -10.27 -9.49 8.77
N GLU A 200 -9.04 -9.83 8.34
CA GLU A 200 -7.81 -9.51 9.07
C GLU A 200 -7.64 -7.99 9.22
N LEU A 201 -7.86 -7.22 8.15
CA LEU A 201 -7.76 -5.76 8.19
C LEU A 201 -8.76 -5.13 9.14
N GLU A 202 -10.01 -5.62 9.14
CA GLU A 202 -11.06 -5.15 10.06
C GLU A 202 -10.65 -5.39 11.51
N LEU A 203 -10.14 -6.58 11.81
CA LEU A 203 -9.64 -6.94 13.15
C LEU A 203 -8.45 -6.07 13.57
N LEU A 204 -7.40 -5.98 12.73
CA LEU A 204 -6.17 -5.24 13.05
C LEU A 204 -6.44 -3.75 13.28
N LEU A 205 -7.28 -3.13 12.45
CA LEU A 205 -7.65 -1.72 12.61
C LEU A 205 -8.51 -1.50 13.85
N THR A 206 -9.44 -2.41 14.15
CA THR A 206 -10.24 -2.34 15.38
C THR A 206 -9.35 -2.41 16.62
N LEU A 207 -8.38 -3.34 16.66
CA LEU A 207 -7.41 -3.46 17.74
C LEU A 207 -6.49 -2.24 17.84
N ALA A 208 -6.17 -1.60 16.72
CA ALA A 208 -5.41 -0.34 16.69
C ALA A 208 -6.26 0.89 17.10
N GLY A 209 -7.55 0.70 17.44
CA GLY A 209 -8.45 1.73 17.91
C GLY A 209 -9.07 2.57 16.80
N PHE A 210 -9.35 1.96 15.65
CA PHE A 210 -10.13 2.55 14.58
C PHE A 210 -11.55 1.96 14.54
N GLU A 211 -12.47 2.73 14.03
CA GLU A 211 -13.76 2.29 13.53
C GLU A 211 -13.66 2.17 12.01
N VAL A 212 -13.82 0.96 11.49
CA VAL A 212 -13.78 0.69 10.05
C VAL A 212 -15.13 1.07 9.44
N GLU A 213 -15.14 2.11 8.60
CA GLU A 213 -16.35 2.59 7.93
C GLU A 213 -16.64 1.79 6.66
N LYS A 214 -15.59 1.42 5.91
CA LYS A 214 -15.73 0.74 4.62
C LYS A 214 -14.46 0.00 4.23
N ILE A 215 -14.61 -1.21 3.69
CA ILE A 215 -13.55 -1.93 2.98
C ILE A 215 -14.04 -2.25 1.58
N GLU A 216 -13.29 -1.84 0.56
CA GLU A 216 -13.67 -2.05 -0.84
C GLU A 216 -12.48 -2.38 -1.74
N LYS A 217 -12.77 -3.01 -2.87
CA LYS A 217 -11.77 -3.42 -3.86
C LYS A 217 -11.33 -2.25 -4.73
N ILE A 218 -10.03 -2.01 -4.83
CA ILE A 218 -9.41 -1.23 -5.90
C ILE A 218 -8.99 -2.23 -6.97
N LYS A 219 -9.72 -2.24 -8.08
CA LYS A 219 -9.56 -3.22 -9.14
C LYS A 219 -8.56 -2.75 -10.19
N TYR A 220 -7.74 -3.67 -10.67
CA TYR A 220 -6.72 -3.44 -11.67
C TYR A 220 -6.96 -4.28 -12.93
N LYS A 221 -6.29 -3.93 -14.03
CA LYS A 221 -6.28 -4.77 -15.22
C LYS A 221 -5.42 -6.01 -14.98
N TRP A 222 -5.74 -7.12 -15.62
CA TRP A 222 -4.93 -8.34 -15.55
C TRP A 222 -3.49 -8.18 -16.06
N SER A 223 -3.21 -7.13 -16.85
CA SER A 223 -1.84 -6.77 -17.25
C SER A 223 -0.95 -6.31 -16.08
N THR A 224 -1.49 -6.11 -14.88
CA THR A 224 -0.70 -5.87 -13.66
C THR A 224 -0.18 -7.16 -13.03
N GLU A 225 -0.82 -8.29 -13.33
CA GLU A 225 -0.45 -9.62 -12.83
C GLU A 225 0.28 -10.47 -13.88
N PHE A 226 -0.11 -10.34 -15.16
CA PHE A 226 0.39 -11.14 -16.27
C PHE A 226 0.89 -10.25 -17.40
N HIS A 227 2.00 -10.64 -18.04
CA HIS A 227 2.58 -9.88 -19.15
C HIS A 227 1.63 -9.82 -20.36
N LYS A 228 1.05 -10.95 -20.72
CA LYS A 228 0.09 -11.07 -21.84
C LYS A 228 -1.15 -11.82 -21.38
N PRO A 229 -2.05 -11.17 -20.62
CA PRO A 229 -3.26 -11.86 -20.19
C PRO A 229 -4.12 -12.26 -21.40
N PRO A 230 -4.71 -13.47 -21.40
CA PRO A 230 -5.59 -13.90 -22.46
C PRO A 230 -6.76 -12.95 -22.67
N SER A 231 -7.22 -12.77 -23.91
CA SER A 231 -8.30 -11.83 -24.25
C SER A 231 -9.64 -12.13 -23.57
N TRP A 232 -9.88 -13.39 -23.19
CA TRP A 232 -11.07 -13.79 -22.43
C TRP A 232 -11.01 -13.42 -20.95
N LEU A 233 -9.79 -13.20 -20.39
CA LEU A 233 -9.58 -12.92 -18.97
C LEU A 233 -9.81 -11.42 -18.68
N LYS A 234 -11.08 -11.00 -18.63
CA LYS A 234 -11.46 -9.61 -18.36
C LYS A 234 -11.98 -9.42 -16.94
N HIS A 235 -12.81 -10.35 -16.47
CA HIS A 235 -13.47 -10.30 -15.16
C HIS A 235 -13.54 -11.70 -14.53
N PRO A 236 -13.52 -11.76 -13.17
CA PRO A 236 -13.25 -10.68 -12.23
C PRO A 236 -11.78 -10.20 -12.34
N GLN A 237 -11.52 -8.94 -11.96
CA GLN A 237 -10.19 -8.33 -12.02
C GLN A 237 -9.43 -8.51 -10.70
N PRO A 238 -8.07 -8.52 -10.69
CA PRO A 238 -7.27 -8.49 -9.47
C PRO A 238 -7.48 -7.16 -8.72
N TRP A 239 -7.20 -7.16 -7.41
CA TRP A 239 -7.48 -5.98 -6.57
C TRP A 239 -6.59 -5.89 -5.34
N ASP A 240 -6.44 -4.66 -4.86
CA ASP A 240 -6.02 -4.34 -3.49
C ASP A 240 -7.24 -4.01 -2.62
N TRP A 241 -7.07 -4.11 -1.30
CA TRP A 241 -8.05 -3.63 -0.36
C TRP A 241 -7.83 -2.15 -0.05
N MET A 242 -8.85 -1.31 -0.20
CA MET A 242 -8.91 0.04 0.33
C MET A 242 -9.82 0.05 1.55
N VAL A 243 -9.32 0.58 2.65
CA VAL A 243 -10.06 0.76 3.89
C VAL A 243 -10.21 2.25 4.18
N LYS A 244 -11.45 2.66 4.50
CA LYS A 244 -11.75 3.92 5.14
C LYS A 244 -12.06 3.65 6.61
N ALA A 245 -11.40 4.38 7.49
CA ALA A 245 -11.60 4.20 8.92
C ALA A 245 -11.47 5.55 9.66
N LYS A 246 -12.06 5.61 10.85
CA LYS A 246 -12.02 6.77 11.74
C LYS A 246 -11.36 6.39 13.05
N LYS A 247 -10.47 7.24 13.57
CA LYS A 247 -9.81 7.03 14.86
C LYS A 247 -10.79 7.27 16.00
N LYS A 248 -10.97 6.26 16.90
CA LYS A 248 -11.77 6.36 18.13
C LYS A 248 -11.14 7.24 19.18
#